data_3e8e8bfe3f9567c22c6d3843ed8f9beb
#
_entry.id   3e8e8bfe3f9567c22c6d3843ed8f9beb
#
_cell.length_a   1.000
_cell.length_b   1.000
_cell.length_c   1.000
_cell.angle_alpha   90.00
_cell.angle_beta   90.00
_cell.angle_gamma   90.00
#
_symmetry.space_group_name_H-M   'P 1'
#
loop_
_entity.id
_entity.type
_entity.pdbx_description
1 polymer ?
#
loop_
_entity_poly.entity_id
_entity_poly.type
_entity_poly.pdbx_seq_one_letter_code
_entity_poly.pdbx_strand_id
1 'polypeptide(L)'
;HQIGINENEIFPSASTIKIHIMLKILQLVEQGALSFESIIEINNTICSPGAGLLSHLDDKIDLTLRNLIHFMIILSDNTATNILIDLATIKGINELIDNFELENTKIQRKMEDQKAVASNLENYTTPSDCIRILHKIYEGHSSDFVSTNALYFLKKPKKGFLNRALEGKAIV
;
A
#
# COMPACT_ATOMS: atom_id res chain seq x y z
N HIS A 1 -16.55 2.04 21.44
CA HIS A 1 -17.67 2.62 20.69
C HIS A 1 -17.25 2.77 19.23
N GLN A 2 -18.09 2.30 18.32
CA GLN A 2 -17.91 2.47 16.88
C GLN A 2 -18.94 3.50 16.39
N ILE A 3 -18.50 4.46 15.60
CA ILE A 3 -19.35 5.44 14.93
C ILE A 3 -19.03 5.37 13.45
N GLY A 4 -20.04 5.13 12.61
CA GLY A 4 -19.92 5.10 11.17
C GLY A 4 -20.84 6.15 10.53
N ILE A 5 -20.30 6.88 9.54
CA ILE A 5 -21.07 7.80 8.69
C ILE A 5 -20.70 7.44 7.25
N ASN A 6 -21.66 6.96 6.47
CA ASN A 6 -21.45 6.50 5.10
C ASN A 6 -20.32 5.46 4.97
N GLU A 7 -20.11 4.64 5.98
CA GLU A 7 -18.97 3.73 6.10
C GLU A 7 -18.88 2.68 5.00
N ASN A 8 -19.99 2.40 4.31
CA ASN A 8 -20.05 1.44 3.21
C ASN A 8 -20.12 2.11 1.83
N GLU A 9 -20.00 3.44 1.76
CA GLU A 9 -19.94 4.14 0.48
C GLU A 9 -18.61 3.84 -0.22
N ILE A 10 -18.70 3.51 -1.52
CA ILE A 10 -17.54 3.17 -2.34
C ILE A 10 -16.86 4.45 -2.84
N PHE A 11 -15.56 4.55 -2.60
CA PHE A 11 -14.71 5.65 -3.07
C PHE A 11 -13.53 5.12 -3.87
N PRO A 12 -12.99 5.91 -4.81
CA PRO A 12 -11.66 5.63 -5.35
C PRO A 12 -10.65 5.52 -4.20
N SER A 13 -9.95 4.40 -4.14
CA SER A 13 -9.07 4.10 -3.01
C SER A 13 -7.87 5.04 -2.89
N ALA A 14 -7.51 5.71 -3.99
CA ALA A 14 -6.27 6.48 -4.06
C ALA A 14 -5.10 5.69 -3.46
N SER A 15 -4.27 6.31 -2.63
CA SER A 15 -3.11 5.66 -2.01
C SER A 15 -3.42 4.72 -0.85
N THR A 16 -4.67 4.62 -0.39
CA THR A 16 -5.00 3.68 0.70
C THR A 16 -4.85 2.22 0.24
N ILE A 17 -4.97 1.94 -1.06
CA ILE A 17 -4.76 0.61 -1.65
C ILE A 17 -3.33 0.07 -1.40
N LYS A 18 -2.35 0.94 -1.15
CA LYS A 18 -0.95 0.58 -0.89
C LYS A 18 -0.75 -0.27 0.37
N ILE A 19 -1.69 -0.19 1.30
CA ILE A 19 -1.70 -1.07 2.48
C ILE A 19 -1.89 -2.53 2.05
N HIS A 20 -2.81 -2.81 1.14
CA HIS A 20 -3.09 -4.16 0.63
C HIS A 20 -1.92 -4.72 -0.18
N ILE A 21 -1.29 -3.86 -1.00
CA ILE A 21 -0.08 -4.22 -1.75
C ILE A 21 1.04 -4.60 -0.79
N MET A 22 1.29 -3.77 0.24
CA MET A 22 2.30 -4.06 1.27
C MET A 22 2.04 -5.40 1.96
N LEU A 23 0.80 -5.67 2.37
CA LEU A 23 0.46 -6.93 3.04
C LEU A 23 0.73 -8.14 2.14
N LYS A 24 0.38 -8.05 0.85
CA LYS A 24 0.67 -9.14 -0.10
C LYS A 24 2.17 -9.37 -0.26
N ILE A 25 2.97 -8.32 -0.38
CA ILE A 25 4.44 -8.43 -0.43
C ILE A 25 4.97 -9.07 0.85
N LEU A 26 4.48 -8.68 2.03
CA LEU A 26 4.90 -9.28 3.30
C LEU A 26 4.57 -10.77 3.39
N GLN A 27 3.41 -11.20 2.87
CA GLN A 27 3.08 -12.63 2.77
C GLN A 27 4.06 -13.38 1.85
N LEU A 28 4.44 -12.79 0.71
CA LEU A 28 5.39 -13.40 -0.21
C LEU A 28 6.80 -13.49 0.41
N VAL A 29 7.19 -12.52 1.24
CA VAL A 29 8.45 -12.58 1.99
C VAL A 29 8.39 -13.69 3.05
N GLU A 30 7.30 -13.80 3.80
CA GLU A 30 7.11 -14.85 4.80
C GLU A 30 7.17 -16.26 4.18
N GLN A 31 6.57 -16.42 2.99
CA GLN A 31 6.58 -17.67 2.24
C GLN A 31 7.94 -17.99 1.60
N GLY A 32 8.92 -17.10 1.70
CA GLY A 32 10.24 -17.25 1.08
C GLY A 32 10.25 -17.04 -0.44
N ALA A 33 9.14 -16.59 -1.04
CA ALA A 33 9.05 -16.27 -2.46
C ALA A 33 9.79 -14.97 -2.81
N LEU A 34 9.87 -14.04 -1.86
CA LEU A 34 10.64 -12.80 -1.94
C LEU A 34 11.55 -12.64 -0.73
N SER A 35 12.57 -11.80 -0.84
CA SER A 35 13.42 -11.40 0.29
C SER A 35 13.45 -9.89 0.43
N PHE A 36 13.45 -9.39 1.66
CA PHE A 36 13.63 -7.96 1.93
C PHE A 36 14.93 -7.40 1.33
N GLU A 37 15.94 -8.25 1.19
CA GLU A 37 17.28 -7.88 0.68
C GLU A 37 17.38 -8.06 -0.86
N SER A 38 16.31 -8.53 -1.53
CA SER A 38 16.29 -8.59 -3.00
C SER A 38 16.51 -7.22 -3.59
N ILE A 39 17.50 -7.10 -4.48
CA ILE A 39 17.85 -5.86 -5.15
C ILE A 39 16.99 -5.72 -6.43
N ILE A 40 16.42 -4.55 -6.61
CA ILE A 40 15.65 -4.17 -7.78
C ILE A 40 16.30 -2.94 -8.41
N GLU A 41 16.73 -3.04 -9.67
CA GLU A 41 17.24 -1.91 -10.44
C GLU A 41 16.06 -1.01 -10.86
N ILE A 42 16.14 0.26 -10.51
CA ILE A 42 15.22 1.31 -10.93
C ILE A 42 15.89 2.12 -12.03
N ASN A 43 15.21 2.30 -13.15
CA ASN A 43 15.67 3.12 -14.26
C ASN A 43 14.48 3.86 -14.89
N ASN A 44 14.77 4.79 -15.79
CA ASN A 44 13.76 5.69 -16.36
C ASN A 44 12.65 4.97 -17.14
N THR A 45 12.87 3.71 -17.58
CA THR A 45 11.85 2.97 -18.37
C THR A 45 10.73 2.39 -17.52
N ILE A 46 10.95 2.24 -16.20
CA ILE A 46 9.97 1.71 -15.24
C ILE A 46 9.39 2.78 -14.32
N CYS A 47 9.84 4.02 -14.46
CA CYS A 47 9.36 5.12 -13.64
C CYS A 47 7.91 5.50 -13.99
N SER A 48 7.14 5.80 -12.97
CA SER A 48 5.75 6.23 -13.07
C SER A 48 5.63 7.68 -12.57
N PRO A 49 4.90 8.55 -13.28
CA PRO A 49 4.70 9.93 -12.86
C PRO A 49 3.89 10.03 -11.56
N GLY A 50 3.68 11.26 -11.10
CA GLY A 50 2.86 11.58 -9.96
C GLY A 50 3.62 11.58 -8.64
N ALA A 51 3.03 11.02 -7.59
CA ALA A 51 3.61 11.09 -6.24
C ALA A 51 4.87 10.23 -6.11
N GLY A 52 5.85 10.73 -5.36
CA GLY A 52 7.07 10.03 -5.02
C GLY A 52 8.34 10.76 -5.40
N LEU A 53 9.46 10.09 -5.27
CA LEU A 53 10.80 10.63 -5.55
C LEU A 53 11.47 9.88 -6.71
N LEU A 54 11.18 8.58 -6.87
CA LEU A 54 11.94 7.72 -7.79
C LEU A 54 11.83 8.15 -9.25
N SER A 55 10.71 8.75 -9.66
CA SER A 55 10.52 9.27 -11.02
C SER A 55 11.34 10.54 -11.33
N HIS A 56 11.98 11.13 -10.33
CA HIS A 56 12.79 12.35 -10.47
C HIS A 56 14.30 12.07 -10.46
N LEU A 57 14.69 10.80 -10.37
CA LEU A 57 16.11 10.42 -10.38
C LEU A 57 16.57 10.27 -11.85
N ASP A 58 17.71 10.88 -12.17
CA ASP A 58 18.27 10.85 -13.52
C ASP A 58 19.07 9.57 -13.80
N ASP A 59 19.71 9.03 -12.75
CA ASP A 59 20.56 7.84 -12.85
C ASP A 59 19.80 6.57 -12.43
N LYS A 60 20.34 5.43 -12.85
CA LYS A 60 19.93 4.13 -12.33
C LYS A 60 20.25 4.05 -10.83
N ILE A 61 19.34 3.46 -10.07
CA ILE A 61 19.54 3.19 -8.66
C ILE A 61 19.10 1.78 -8.31
N ASP A 62 19.90 1.10 -7.50
CA ASP A 62 19.57 -0.19 -6.92
C ASP A 62 18.94 -0.03 -5.54
N LEU A 63 17.71 -0.54 -5.38
CA LEU A 63 17.01 -0.51 -4.12
C LEU A 63 16.64 -1.91 -3.66
N THR A 64 16.69 -2.12 -2.34
CA THR A 64 16.16 -3.35 -1.77
C THR A 64 14.63 -3.35 -1.80
N LEU A 65 14.02 -4.54 -1.79
CA LEU A 65 12.56 -4.68 -1.64
C LEU A 65 12.06 -3.92 -0.40
N ARG A 66 12.81 -3.98 0.71
CA ARG A 66 12.51 -3.23 1.94
C ARG A 66 12.42 -1.73 1.67
N ASN A 67 13.36 -1.18 0.90
CA ASN A 67 13.38 0.24 0.56
C ASN A 67 12.19 0.62 -0.32
N LEU A 68 11.81 -0.22 -1.28
CA LEU A 68 10.61 0.01 -2.11
C LEU A 68 9.33 0.08 -1.27
N ILE A 69 9.18 -0.81 -0.28
CA ILE A 69 8.04 -0.75 0.65
C ILE A 69 8.07 0.58 1.42
N HIS A 70 9.24 1.05 1.89
CA HIS A 70 9.36 2.35 2.54
C HIS A 70 8.96 3.50 1.62
N PHE A 71 9.46 3.53 0.38
CA PHE A 71 9.11 4.57 -0.59
C PHE A 71 7.60 4.59 -0.87
N MET A 72 6.99 3.43 -1.06
CA MET A 72 5.55 3.30 -1.27
C MET A 72 4.74 3.84 -0.08
N ILE A 73 5.06 3.45 1.15
CA ILE A 73 4.26 3.78 2.34
C ILE A 73 4.54 5.20 2.85
N ILE A 74 5.81 5.62 2.90
CA ILE A 74 6.19 6.91 3.51
C ILE A 74 6.01 8.07 2.54
N LEU A 75 6.41 7.90 1.28
CA LEU A 75 6.37 8.94 0.25
C LEU A 75 5.20 8.79 -0.71
N SER A 76 4.44 7.72 -0.58
CA SER A 76 3.38 7.37 -1.53
C SER A 76 3.91 7.21 -2.97
N ASP A 77 5.17 6.78 -3.14
CA ASP A 77 5.87 6.71 -4.42
C ASP A 77 5.17 5.77 -5.41
N ASN A 78 4.79 6.30 -6.57
CA ASN A 78 4.05 5.54 -7.58
C ASN A 78 4.94 4.55 -8.34
N THR A 79 6.21 4.87 -8.56
CA THR A 79 7.19 3.96 -9.17
C THR A 79 7.37 2.73 -8.28
N ALA A 80 7.68 2.93 -7.00
CA ALA A 80 7.79 1.84 -6.04
C ALA A 80 6.49 1.02 -5.97
N THR A 81 5.33 1.69 -5.97
CA THR A 81 4.02 1.03 -5.92
C THR A 81 3.82 0.10 -7.13
N ASN A 82 4.10 0.58 -8.34
CA ASN A 82 3.88 -0.20 -9.56
C ASN A 82 4.82 -1.40 -9.66
N ILE A 83 6.06 -1.26 -9.22
CA ILE A 83 7.00 -2.38 -9.11
C ILE A 83 6.48 -3.43 -8.11
N LEU A 84 5.98 -3.00 -6.97
CA LEU A 84 5.43 -3.90 -5.96
C LEU A 84 4.13 -4.57 -6.42
N ILE A 85 3.30 -3.88 -7.23
CA ILE A 85 2.13 -4.50 -7.89
C ILE A 85 2.58 -5.59 -8.87
N ASP A 86 3.65 -5.38 -9.64
CA ASP A 86 4.17 -6.41 -10.57
C ASP A 86 4.65 -7.66 -9.82
N LEU A 87 5.35 -7.48 -8.71
CA LEU A 87 5.82 -8.59 -7.87
C LEU A 87 4.67 -9.33 -7.17
N ALA A 88 3.67 -8.61 -6.67
CA ALA A 88 2.53 -9.16 -5.95
C ALA A 88 1.43 -9.71 -6.87
N THR A 89 1.36 -9.20 -8.10
CA THR A 89 0.30 -9.31 -9.09
C THR A 89 -1.05 -8.74 -8.64
N ILE A 90 -1.80 -8.12 -9.55
CA ILE A 90 -3.17 -7.62 -9.26
C ILE A 90 -4.05 -8.77 -8.75
N LYS A 91 -3.95 -9.95 -9.36
CA LYS A 91 -4.68 -11.14 -8.93
C LYS A 91 -4.33 -11.52 -7.50
N GLY A 92 -3.04 -11.63 -7.18
CA GLY A 92 -2.59 -12.00 -5.83
C GLY A 92 -2.99 -11.00 -4.75
N ILE A 93 -3.04 -9.69 -5.09
CA ILE A 93 -3.51 -8.67 -4.15
C ILE A 93 -5.02 -8.80 -3.92
N ASN A 94 -5.83 -9.05 -4.97
CA ASN A 94 -7.26 -9.27 -4.82
C ASN A 94 -7.57 -10.56 -4.03
N GLU A 95 -6.83 -11.64 -4.22
CA GLU A 95 -6.94 -12.85 -3.40
C GLU A 95 -6.68 -12.56 -1.91
N LEU A 96 -5.73 -11.68 -1.59
CA LEU A 96 -5.54 -11.23 -0.20
C LEU A 96 -6.74 -10.43 0.28
N ILE A 97 -7.26 -9.49 -0.51
CA ILE A 97 -8.44 -8.67 -0.20
C ILE A 97 -9.64 -9.58 0.13
N ASP A 98 -9.89 -10.58 -0.70
CA ASP A 98 -10.97 -11.56 -0.52
C ASP A 98 -10.78 -12.37 0.79
N ASN A 99 -9.56 -12.83 1.07
CA ASN A 99 -9.23 -13.56 2.29
C ASN A 99 -9.40 -12.72 3.57
N PHE A 100 -9.29 -11.41 3.46
CA PHE A 100 -9.57 -10.48 4.56
C PHE A 100 -11.04 -10.05 4.62
N GLU A 101 -11.91 -10.61 3.76
CA GLU A 101 -13.35 -10.32 3.70
C GLU A 101 -13.63 -8.81 3.50
N LEU A 102 -12.85 -8.16 2.63
CA LEU A 102 -13.00 -6.74 2.28
C LEU A 102 -13.86 -6.64 1.02
N GLU A 103 -15.16 -6.81 1.17
CA GLU A 103 -16.12 -7.02 0.08
C GLU A 103 -16.22 -5.86 -0.92
N ASN A 104 -15.88 -4.65 -0.46
CA ASN A 104 -15.99 -3.43 -1.25
C ASN A 104 -14.62 -2.78 -1.54
N THR A 105 -13.56 -3.60 -1.52
CA THR A 105 -12.20 -3.16 -1.88
C THR A 105 -11.69 -3.97 -3.06
N LYS A 106 -11.13 -3.29 -4.05
CA LYS A 106 -10.54 -3.96 -5.21
C LYS A 106 -9.42 -3.15 -5.83
N ILE A 107 -8.36 -3.85 -6.27
CA ILE A 107 -7.35 -3.30 -7.15
C ILE A 107 -7.60 -3.78 -8.58
N GLN A 108 -7.63 -2.84 -9.55
CA GLN A 108 -7.91 -3.14 -10.95
C GLN A 108 -6.84 -2.59 -11.89
N ARG A 109 -6.02 -1.66 -11.43
CA ARG A 109 -5.02 -0.97 -12.24
C ARG A 109 -3.79 -0.58 -11.43
N LYS A 110 -2.70 -0.32 -12.13
CA LYS A 110 -1.51 0.35 -11.58
C LYS A 110 -1.78 1.84 -11.30
N MET A 111 -0.85 2.47 -10.58
CA MET A 111 -0.86 3.92 -10.40
C MET A 111 -0.60 4.60 -11.76
N GLU A 112 -1.33 5.69 -12.03
CA GLU A 112 -1.21 6.51 -13.24
C GLU A 112 -1.45 5.75 -14.57
N ASP A 113 -2.15 4.63 -14.53
CA ASP A 113 -2.54 3.88 -15.74
C ASP A 113 -3.75 4.54 -16.42
N GLN A 114 -3.46 5.52 -17.29
CA GLN A 114 -4.48 6.28 -18.02
C GLN A 114 -5.33 5.41 -18.96
N LYS A 115 -4.77 4.31 -19.49
CA LYS A 115 -5.50 3.38 -20.36
C LYS A 115 -6.55 2.61 -19.56
N ALA A 116 -6.19 2.14 -18.40
CA ALA A 116 -7.12 1.47 -17.50
C ALA A 116 -8.25 2.43 -17.04
N VAL A 117 -7.89 3.68 -16.68
CA VAL A 117 -8.87 4.72 -16.32
C VAL A 117 -9.84 4.99 -17.48
N ALA A 118 -9.36 5.13 -18.71
CA ALA A 118 -10.20 5.30 -19.90
C ALA A 118 -11.14 4.10 -20.16
N SER A 119 -10.79 2.92 -19.62
CA SER A 119 -11.60 1.71 -19.66
C SER A 119 -12.48 1.53 -18.41
N ASN A 120 -12.67 2.59 -17.61
CA ASN A 120 -13.43 2.60 -16.36
C ASN A 120 -12.91 1.60 -15.29
N LEU A 121 -11.64 1.24 -15.34
CA LEU A 121 -11.00 0.47 -14.28
C LEU A 121 -10.47 1.41 -13.21
N GLU A 122 -10.98 1.27 -11.98
CA GLU A 122 -10.56 2.09 -10.85
C GLU A 122 -10.30 1.21 -9.63
N ASN A 123 -9.31 1.60 -8.84
CA ASN A 123 -9.07 1.01 -7.54
C ASN A 123 -10.03 1.65 -6.53
N TYR A 124 -10.80 0.85 -5.81
CA TYR A 124 -11.81 1.36 -4.89
C TYR A 124 -11.77 0.67 -3.52
N THR A 125 -12.36 1.32 -2.54
CA THR A 125 -12.51 0.83 -1.18
C THR A 125 -13.66 1.56 -0.48
N THR A 126 -13.96 1.17 0.77
CA THR A 126 -14.88 1.87 1.66
C THR A 126 -14.18 2.26 2.97
N PRO A 127 -14.69 3.26 3.71
CA PRO A 127 -14.21 3.55 5.06
C PRO A 127 -14.24 2.33 5.99
N SER A 128 -15.30 1.52 5.90
CA SER A 128 -15.45 0.28 6.68
C SER A 128 -14.31 -0.71 6.40
N ASP A 129 -14.00 -0.97 5.11
CA ASP A 129 -12.93 -1.89 4.73
C ASP A 129 -11.55 -1.35 5.13
N CYS A 130 -11.34 -0.02 5.02
CA CYS A 130 -10.11 0.61 5.49
C CYS A 130 -9.88 0.40 6.99
N ILE A 131 -10.91 0.56 7.82
CA ILE A 131 -10.82 0.31 9.26
C ILE A 131 -10.64 -1.18 9.53
N ARG A 132 -11.37 -2.05 8.83
CA ARG A 132 -11.29 -3.50 9.00
C ARG A 132 -9.89 -4.03 8.74
N ILE A 133 -9.23 -3.61 7.67
CA ILE A 133 -7.87 -4.06 7.37
C ILE A 133 -6.85 -3.58 8.41
N LEU A 134 -6.96 -2.33 8.88
CA LEU A 134 -6.09 -1.80 9.92
C LEU A 134 -6.30 -2.53 11.26
N HIS A 135 -7.54 -2.84 11.60
CA HIS A 135 -7.88 -3.60 12.80
C HIS A 135 -7.32 -5.02 12.74
N LYS A 136 -7.50 -5.71 11.60
CA LYS A 136 -6.94 -7.05 11.39
C LYS A 136 -5.41 -7.06 11.47
N ILE A 137 -4.71 -6.02 10.98
CA ILE A 137 -3.26 -5.87 11.16
C ILE A 137 -2.91 -5.70 12.64
N TYR A 138 -3.64 -4.84 13.35
CA TYR A 138 -3.36 -4.53 14.76
C TYR A 138 -3.61 -5.73 15.68
N GLU A 139 -4.66 -6.50 15.46
CA GLU A 139 -5.01 -7.69 16.24
C GLU A 139 -4.22 -8.95 15.87
N GLY A 140 -3.36 -8.88 14.85
CA GLY A 140 -2.55 -10.03 14.43
C GLY A 140 -3.34 -11.12 13.68
N HIS A 141 -4.47 -10.77 13.06
CA HIS A 141 -5.25 -11.70 12.23
C HIS A 141 -4.54 -12.15 10.94
N SER A 142 -3.43 -11.50 10.59
CA SER A 142 -2.38 -12.06 9.74
C SER A 142 -1.44 -12.91 10.60
N SER A 143 -0.42 -13.53 10.02
CA SER A 143 0.65 -14.10 10.84
C SER A 143 1.36 -13.02 11.68
N ASP A 144 2.03 -13.43 12.74
CA ASP A 144 2.85 -12.54 13.58
C ASP A 144 3.90 -11.80 12.75
N PHE A 145 4.50 -12.49 11.77
CA PHE A 145 5.48 -11.89 10.87
C PHE A 145 4.87 -10.75 10.04
N VAL A 146 3.75 -11.00 9.36
CA VAL A 146 3.09 -10.01 8.50
C VAL A 146 2.61 -8.83 9.33
N SER A 147 1.94 -9.07 10.47
CA SER A 147 1.41 -8.00 11.33
C SER A 147 2.50 -7.13 11.93
N THR A 148 3.57 -7.74 12.45
CA THR A 148 4.71 -7.01 13.03
C THR A 148 5.40 -6.13 11.98
N ASN A 149 5.67 -6.68 10.79
CA ASN A 149 6.30 -5.91 9.72
C ASN A 149 5.37 -4.82 9.16
N ALA A 150 4.08 -5.09 8.99
CA ALA A 150 3.12 -4.09 8.56
C ALA A 150 3.07 -2.90 9.54
N LEU A 151 2.97 -3.16 10.84
CA LEU A 151 3.03 -2.13 11.87
C LEU A 151 4.35 -1.37 11.86
N TYR A 152 5.48 -2.04 11.63
CA TYR A 152 6.79 -1.39 11.51
C TYR A 152 6.80 -0.34 10.37
N PHE A 153 6.27 -0.68 9.18
CA PHE A 153 6.21 0.26 8.05
C PHE A 153 5.20 1.39 8.30
N LEU A 154 4.01 1.07 8.83
CA LEU A 154 2.93 2.04 9.06
C LEU A 154 3.25 3.04 10.18
N LYS A 155 4.04 2.64 11.18
CA LYS A 155 4.44 3.51 12.30
C LYS A 155 5.60 4.46 11.98
N LYS A 156 6.21 4.37 10.79
CA LYS A 156 7.25 5.33 10.40
C LYS A 156 6.70 6.75 10.39
N PRO A 157 7.42 7.70 10.99
CA PRO A 157 6.90 9.07 11.14
C PRO A 157 6.70 9.72 9.77
N LYS A 158 5.47 10.15 9.55
CA LYS A 158 5.09 10.98 8.41
C LYS A 158 4.60 12.32 8.96
N LYS A 159 5.34 13.39 8.73
CA LYS A 159 4.89 14.75 9.08
C LYS A 159 3.77 15.16 8.13
N GLY A 160 2.52 14.87 8.49
CA GLY A 160 1.32 15.25 7.74
C GLY A 160 0.48 16.29 8.49
N PHE A 161 -0.59 16.77 7.87
CA PHE A 161 -1.53 17.73 8.46
C PHE A 161 -2.13 17.23 9.79
N LEU A 162 -2.48 15.95 9.86
CA LEU A 162 -3.04 15.36 11.09
C LEU A 162 -2.04 15.40 12.24
N ASN A 163 -0.78 15.07 12.00
CA ASN A 163 0.25 15.12 13.02
C ASN A 163 0.44 16.55 13.55
N ARG A 164 0.44 17.56 12.66
CA ARG A 164 0.51 18.98 13.07
C ARG A 164 -0.70 19.42 13.88
N ALA A 165 -1.90 18.96 13.50
CA ALA A 165 -3.14 19.31 14.21
C ALA A 165 -3.24 18.62 15.57
N LEU A 166 -2.56 17.49 15.77
CA LEU A 166 -2.58 16.68 16.99
C LEU A 166 -1.32 16.86 17.85
N GLU A 167 -0.31 17.61 17.37
CA GLU A 167 0.89 17.92 18.16
C GLU A 167 0.49 18.60 19.49
N GLY A 168 0.85 17.95 20.59
CA GLY A 168 0.51 18.42 21.95
C GLY A 168 -0.88 18.00 22.46
N LYS A 169 -1.66 17.25 21.70
CA LYS A 169 -2.91 16.65 22.18
C LYS A 169 -2.68 15.15 22.41
N ALA A 170 -2.79 14.72 23.66
CA ALA A 170 -2.82 13.29 23.96
C ALA A 170 -4.08 12.71 23.31
N ILE A 171 -3.91 11.77 22.41
CA ILE A 171 -5.00 10.91 21.95
C ILE A 171 -5.15 9.85 23.04
N VAL A 172 -6.16 10.02 23.86
CA VAL A 172 -6.57 9.04 24.91
C VAL A 172 -7.40 7.96 24.25
#